data_0a6573c35f3aaff34486ee97899cd2b9
#
_entry.id   0a6573c35f3aaff34486ee97899cd2b9
#
_cell.length_a   1.000
_cell.length_b   1.000
_cell.length_c   1.000
_cell.angle_alpha   90.00
_cell.angle_beta   90.00
_cell.angle_gamma   90.00
#
_symmetry.space_group_name_H-M   'P 1'
#
loop_
_entity.id
_entity.type
_entity.pdbx_description
1 polymer ?
#
loop_
_entity_poly.entity_id
_entity_poly.type
_entity_poly.pdbx_seq_one_letter_code
_entity_poly.pdbx_strand_id
1 'polypeptide(L)'
;MASADAENFRLAVLNPGGRDQEQYFGENRSATANGHAPVNFHAYAACTHGAVFRETKRAIATEWPVLLLLRGDFRASERALAELKKSKRKTVVALKETGAHQIAHQLSDPARFARFLKIVREANGGIATTPEAADFFRLFRDNGIEFAPTPYPVEDENWNWAMENRSGIFVGTREFAVPSRNHLAALVAVKRLSDVTKEPVTVFNFGRRREAKLISEMGFRKIRVHEKRMNYRAYLGEVARHKIIFQLDRSRVPGQVAGDALLARSVCVGGDGAIERIAFPETCGEKRSDAELVEIAQRLLTNESERRAIAERATNIAKEKLSFRAGRETLAHFFAAL
;
A
#
# COMPACT_ATOMS: atom_id res chain seq x y z
N MET A 1 -3.40 27.68 -3.77
CA MET A 1 -3.91 27.69 -5.17
C MET A 1 -3.56 26.33 -5.76
N ALA A 2 -4.51 25.38 -5.83
CA ALA A 2 -4.33 24.21 -6.67
C ALA A 2 -4.22 24.75 -8.10
N SER A 3 -3.11 24.53 -8.77
CA SER A 3 -2.91 25.08 -10.11
C SER A 3 -3.83 24.30 -11.07
N ALA A 4 -4.42 24.98 -12.03
CA ALA A 4 -5.19 24.36 -13.12
C ALA A 4 -4.36 23.27 -13.83
N ASP A 5 -3.06 23.30 -13.72
CA ASP A 5 -2.12 22.31 -14.23
C ASP A 5 -2.22 20.94 -13.52
N ALA A 6 -2.57 20.90 -12.22
CA ALA A 6 -2.70 19.65 -11.49
C ALA A 6 -3.97 18.88 -11.89
N GLU A 7 -5.06 19.57 -12.25
CA GLU A 7 -6.31 18.91 -12.67
C GLU A 7 -6.16 18.20 -14.02
N ASN A 8 -5.33 18.72 -14.90
CA ASN A 8 -5.05 18.15 -16.22
C ASN A 8 -3.89 17.16 -16.23
N PHE A 9 -3.19 16.99 -15.11
CA PHE A 9 -2.06 16.08 -15.02
C PHE A 9 -2.51 14.63 -15.15
N ARG A 10 -1.91 13.89 -16.09
CA ARG A 10 -2.13 12.46 -16.36
C ARG A 10 -0.81 11.72 -16.25
N LEU A 11 -0.83 10.51 -15.67
CA LEU A 11 0.37 9.69 -15.49
C LEU A 11 0.20 8.32 -16.13
N ALA A 12 1.17 7.91 -16.92
CA ALA A 12 1.31 6.54 -17.39
C ALA A 12 2.15 5.75 -16.38
N VAL A 13 1.59 4.75 -15.73
CA VAL A 13 2.33 3.79 -14.89
C VAL A 13 2.72 2.61 -15.77
N LEU A 14 4.01 2.40 -15.98
CA LEU A 14 4.52 1.32 -16.85
C LEU A 14 5.18 0.23 -16.02
N ASN A 15 4.66 -1.01 -16.11
CA ASN A 15 5.22 -2.19 -15.48
C ASN A 15 5.68 -3.22 -16.55
N PRO A 16 6.83 -3.01 -17.19
CA PRO A 16 7.27 -3.85 -18.29
C PRO A 16 7.59 -5.27 -17.80
N GLY A 17 7.07 -6.29 -18.49
CA GLY A 17 7.19 -7.68 -18.08
C GLY A 17 6.39 -8.06 -16.83
N GLY A 18 5.54 -7.17 -16.33
CA GLY A 18 4.62 -7.43 -15.24
C GLY A 18 3.38 -8.22 -15.65
N ARG A 19 2.63 -8.69 -14.63
CA ARG A 19 1.34 -9.36 -14.81
C ARG A 19 0.17 -8.53 -14.33
N ASP A 20 0.42 -7.30 -13.85
CA ASP A 20 -0.61 -6.41 -13.37
C ASP A 20 -1.60 -6.10 -14.50
N GLN A 21 -2.86 -5.97 -14.18
CA GLN A 21 -3.89 -5.66 -15.16
C GLN A 21 -3.65 -4.27 -15.76
N GLU A 22 -3.66 -4.18 -17.08
CA GLU A 22 -3.67 -2.90 -17.77
C GLU A 22 -5.04 -2.24 -17.62
N GLN A 23 -5.05 -0.94 -17.34
CA GLN A 23 -6.30 -0.21 -17.11
C GLN A 23 -6.14 1.28 -17.33
N TYR A 24 -7.15 1.88 -17.96
CA TYR A 24 -7.34 3.33 -18.03
C TYR A 24 -8.30 3.76 -16.91
N PHE A 25 -7.92 4.84 -16.21
CA PHE A 25 -8.73 5.48 -15.18
C PHE A 25 -9.23 6.83 -15.71
N GLY A 26 -10.39 6.86 -16.34
CA GLY A 26 -11.04 8.13 -16.72
C GLY A 26 -11.67 8.84 -15.51
N GLU A 27 -12.15 10.05 -15.71
CA GLU A 27 -12.66 10.92 -14.64
C GLU A 27 -13.75 10.29 -13.76
N ASN A 28 -14.55 9.37 -14.30
CA ASN A 28 -15.66 8.72 -13.59
C ASN A 28 -15.37 7.26 -13.21
N ARG A 29 -14.09 6.82 -13.19
CA ARG A 29 -13.73 5.40 -12.98
C ARG A 29 -12.77 5.19 -11.80
N SER A 30 -12.83 6.05 -10.79
CA SER A 30 -11.87 6.00 -9.69
C SER A 30 -11.91 4.72 -8.86
N ALA A 31 -13.08 4.14 -8.59
CA ALA A 31 -13.16 3.09 -7.58
C ALA A 31 -14.09 1.90 -7.91
N THR A 32 -15.05 2.03 -8.80
CA THR A 32 -16.16 1.07 -8.93
C THR A 32 -16.23 0.33 -10.25
N ALA A 33 -15.36 0.66 -11.22
CA ALA A 33 -15.41 0.00 -12.51
C ALA A 33 -14.96 -1.46 -12.41
N ASN A 34 -15.44 -2.30 -13.34
CA ASN A 34 -14.99 -3.68 -13.56
C ASN A 34 -13.51 -3.70 -13.95
N GLY A 35 -12.62 -3.60 -12.98
CA GLY A 35 -11.19 -3.52 -13.21
C GLY A 35 -10.39 -3.84 -11.96
N HIS A 36 -9.09 -3.61 -12.03
CA HIS A 36 -8.21 -3.74 -10.88
C HIS A 36 -8.52 -2.63 -9.88
N ALA A 37 -8.50 -2.97 -8.58
CA ALA A 37 -8.65 -1.98 -7.53
C ALA A 37 -7.60 -0.87 -7.65
N PRO A 38 -7.96 0.40 -7.39
CA PRO A 38 -7.04 1.54 -7.45
C PRO A 38 -6.15 1.60 -6.20
N VAL A 39 -5.34 0.55 -6.02
CA VAL A 39 -4.41 0.39 -4.90
C VAL A 39 -2.99 0.17 -5.41
N ASN A 40 -2.00 0.31 -4.55
CA ASN A 40 -0.58 0.20 -4.91
C ASN A 40 -0.26 1.13 -6.11
N PHE A 41 0.45 0.64 -7.11
CA PHE A 41 0.81 1.47 -8.27
C PHE A 41 -0.37 1.82 -9.20
N HIS A 42 -1.48 1.09 -9.15
CA HIS A 42 -2.72 1.49 -9.83
C HIS A 42 -3.31 2.77 -9.21
N ALA A 43 -3.06 3.03 -7.94
CA ALA A 43 -3.52 4.24 -7.28
C ALA A 43 -2.89 5.52 -7.87
N TYR A 44 -1.63 5.47 -8.28
CA TYR A 44 -0.96 6.61 -8.93
C TYR A 44 -1.55 6.93 -10.32
N ALA A 45 -1.91 5.90 -11.07
CA ALA A 45 -2.64 6.08 -12.33
C ALA A 45 -4.08 6.57 -12.07
N ALA A 46 -4.76 6.00 -11.08
CA ALA A 46 -6.14 6.36 -10.75
C ALA A 46 -6.26 7.80 -10.26
N CYS A 47 -5.41 8.23 -9.33
CA CYS A 47 -5.47 9.60 -8.77
C CYS A 47 -5.18 10.68 -9.82
N THR A 48 -4.49 10.34 -10.93
CA THR A 48 -4.18 11.25 -12.03
C THR A 48 -5.07 11.04 -13.25
N HIS A 49 -6.14 10.24 -13.17
CA HIS A 49 -6.97 9.83 -14.31
C HIS A 49 -6.14 9.27 -15.50
N GLY A 50 -5.00 8.68 -15.20
CA GLY A 50 -4.05 8.11 -16.15
C GLY A 50 -4.32 6.63 -16.45
N ALA A 51 -3.24 5.87 -16.69
CA ALA A 51 -3.38 4.46 -17.05
C ALA A 51 -2.19 3.61 -16.57
N VAL A 52 -2.43 2.31 -16.45
CA VAL A 52 -1.41 1.28 -16.19
C VAL A 52 -1.17 0.48 -17.46
N PHE A 53 0.10 0.36 -17.85
CA PHE A 53 0.55 -0.36 -19.03
C PHE A 53 1.60 -1.40 -18.70
N ARG A 54 1.69 -2.44 -19.55
CA ARG A 54 2.78 -3.42 -19.56
C ARG A 54 3.70 -3.24 -20.77
N GLU A 55 3.18 -2.61 -21.83
CA GLU A 55 3.88 -2.39 -23.09
C GLU A 55 4.37 -0.93 -23.19
N THR A 56 5.68 -0.76 -23.42
CA THR A 56 6.31 0.56 -23.54
C THR A 56 5.69 1.40 -24.66
N LYS A 57 5.38 0.79 -25.81
CA LYS A 57 4.78 1.50 -26.96
C LYS A 57 3.44 2.15 -26.61
N ARG A 58 2.62 1.47 -25.81
CA ARG A 58 1.31 2.00 -25.36
C ARG A 58 1.49 3.20 -24.42
N ALA A 59 2.45 3.12 -23.49
CA ALA A 59 2.78 4.25 -22.62
C ALA A 59 3.32 5.44 -23.42
N ILE A 60 4.17 5.23 -24.42
CA ILE A 60 4.69 6.29 -25.31
C ILE A 60 3.56 6.96 -26.07
N ALA A 61 2.58 6.21 -26.56
CA ALA A 61 1.47 6.74 -27.38
C ALA A 61 0.53 7.68 -26.62
N THR A 62 0.53 7.68 -25.28
CA THR A 62 -0.29 8.61 -24.48
C THR A 62 0.27 10.02 -24.42
N GLU A 63 1.53 10.20 -24.71
CA GLU A 63 2.28 11.44 -24.52
C GLU A 63 2.41 11.92 -23.08
N TRP A 64 1.90 11.20 -22.12
CA TRP A 64 1.98 11.52 -20.70
C TRP A 64 3.37 11.28 -20.11
N PRO A 65 3.72 11.91 -18.97
CA PRO A 65 4.85 11.51 -18.14
C PRO A 65 4.69 10.05 -17.68
N VAL A 66 5.83 9.38 -17.46
CA VAL A 66 5.85 7.94 -17.16
C VAL A 66 6.46 7.66 -15.79
N LEU A 67 5.74 6.89 -14.97
CA LEU A 67 6.28 6.20 -13.80
C LEU A 67 6.65 4.77 -14.20
N LEU A 68 7.94 4.53 -14.40
CA LEU A 68 8.48 3.22 -14.78
C LEU A 68 8.78 2.38 -13.55
N LEU A 69 8.14 1.23 -13.43
CA LEU A 69 8.33 0.31 -12.32
C LEU A 69 9.54 -0.61 -12.55
N LEU A 70 10.40 -0.67 -11.55
CA LEU A 70 11.56 -1.57 -11.53
C LEU A 70 11.17 -2.87 -10.82
N ARG A 71 11.31 -4.01 -11.53
CA ARG A 71 11.01 -5.33 -10.97
C ARG A 71 11.89 -6.43 -11.57
N GLY A 72 11.94 -7.57 -10.87
CA GLY A 72 12.66 -8.76 -11.31
C GLY A 72 14.16 -8.50 -11.45
N ASP A 73 14.73 -8.79 -12.61
CA ASP A 73 16.14 -8.55 -12.92
C ASP A 73 16.42 -7.19 -13.57
N PHE A 74 15.40 -6.33 -13.65
CA PHE A 74 15.38 -4.98 -14.23
C PHE A 74 15.68 -4.88 -15.73
N ARG A 75 15.93 -5.98 -16.46
CA ARG A 75 16.22 -5.93 -17.92
C ARG A 75 15.08 -5.34 -18.74
N ALA A 76 13.85 -5.69 -18.39
CA ALA A 76 12.69 -5.14 -19.09
C ALA A 76 12.53 -3.63 -18.82
N SER A 77 12.77 -3.19 -17.58
CA SER A 77 12.72 -1.77 -17.21
C SER A 77 13.85 -0.97 -17.86
N GLU A 78 15.05 -1.53 -17.97
CA GLU A 78 16.18 -0.88 -18.66
C GLU A 78 15.87 -0.66 -20.15
N ARG A 79 15.35 -1.67 -20.85
CA ARG A 79 14.94 -1.53 -22.26
C ARG A 79 13.83 -0.49 -22.43
N ALA A 80 12.81 -0.54 -21.56
CA ALA A 80 11.71 0.43 -21.57
C ALA A 80 12.21 1.87 -21.37
N LEU A 81 13.14 2.10 -20.44
CA LEU A 81 13.74 3.42 -20.22
C LEU A 81 14.45 3.93 -21.47
N ALA A 82 15.21 3.06 -22.15
CA ALA A 82 15.90 3.45 -23.38
C ALA A 82 14.93 3.88 -24.50
N GLU A 83 13.78 3.18 -24.64
CA GLU A 83 12.72 3.54 -25.61
C GLU A 83 12.03 4.86 -25.23
N LEU A 84 11.71 5.05 -23.94
CA LEU A 84 11.10 6.27 -23.41
C LEU A 84 12.00 7.49 -23.62
N LYS A 85 13.31 7.35 -23.38
CA LYS A 85 14.30 8.41 -23.65
C LYS A 85 14.35 8.80 -25.13
N LYS A 86 14.39 7.80 -26.05
CA LYS A 86 14.33 8.06 -27.50
C LYS A 86 13.07 8.85 -27.90
N SER A 87 11.95 8.57 -27.23
CA SER A 87 10.67 9.26 -27.45
C SER A 87 10.55 10.55 -26.64
N LYS A 88 11.62 11.01 -25.95
CA LYS A 88 11.67 12.22 -25.12
C LYS A 88 10.59 12.27 -24.04
N ARG A 89 10.18 11.11 -23.51
CA ARG A 89 9.19 11.04 -22.43
C ARG A 89 9.84 11.34 -21.08
N LYS A 90 9.27 12.29 -20.34
CA LYS A 90 9.67 12.56 -18.96
C LYS A 90 9.37 11.30 -18.12
N THR A 91 10.42 10.65 -17.64
CA THR A 91 10.33 9.34 -16.99
C THR A 91 10.95 9.35 -15.62
N VAL A 92 10.18 8.97 -14.61
CA VAL A 92 10.68 8.69 -13.26
C VAL A 92 10.55 7.21 -12.95
N VAL A 93 11.35 6.71 -12.01
CA VAL A 93 11.40 5.28 -11.68
C VAL A 93 10.95 5.02 -10.25
N ALA A 94 10.37 3.86 -10.01
CA ALA A 94 10.06 3.35 -8.67
C ALA A 94 10.35 1.86 -8.56
N LEU A 95 10.84 1.40 -7.41
CA LEU A 95 10.90 -0.02 -7.11
C LEU A 95 9.47 -0.55 -6.95
N LYS A 96 9.16 -1.65 -7.62
CA LYS A 96 7.82 -2.30 -7.50
C LYS A 96 7.58 -2.87 -6.10
N GLU A 97 8.62 -3.33 -5.46
CA GLU A 97 8.61 -3.88 -4.11
C GLU A 97 9.53 -3.04 -3.23
N THR A 98 8.98 -2.34 -2.27
CA THR A 98 9.61 -1.22 -1.55
C THR A 98 9.80 -1.45 -0.05
N GLY A 99 9.42 -2.61 0.48
CA GLY A 99 9.80 -2.99 1.85
C GLY A 99 11.31 -3.17 1.98
N ALA A 100 11.88 -2.82 3.12
CA ALA A 100 13.34 -2.86 3.32
C ALA A 100 13.96 -4.22 2.97
N HIS A 101 13.35 -5.33 3.41
CA HIS A 101 13.79 -6.68 3.08
C HIS A 101 13.64 -7.00 1.58
N GLN A 102 12.63 -6.44 0.91
CA GLN A 102 12.40 -6.63 -0.51
C GLN A 102 13.45 -5.91 -1.35
N ILE A 103 13.81 -4.68 -0.97
CA ILE A 103 14.89 -3.92 -1.60
C ILE A 103 16.20 -4.69 -1.46
N ALA A 104 16.55 -5.13 -0.25
CA ALA A 104 17.76 -5.92 0.00
C ALA A 104 17.79 -7.19 -0.86
N HIS A 105 16.69 -7.94 -0.91
CA HIS A 105 16.62 -9.16 -1.73
C HIS A 105 16.73 -8.87 -3.24
N GLN A 106 16.07 -7.81 -3.74
CA GLN A 106 16.13 -7.45 -5.16
C GLN A 106 17.53 -7.04 -5.60
N LEU A 107 18.29 -6.38 -4.72
CA LEU A 107 19.58 -5.77 -5.02
C LEU A 107 20.78 -6.58 -4.51
N SER A 108 20.58 -7.76 -3.97
CA SER A 108 21.66 -8.64 -3.49
C SER A 108 22.54 -9.21 -4.62
N ASP A 109 22.04 -9.24 -5.85
CA ASP A 109 22.81 -9.68 -7.02
C ASP A 109 23.56 -8.49 -7.64
N PRO A 110 24.91 -8.59 -7.85
CA PRO A 110 25.71 -7.48 -8.37
C PRO A 110 25.28 -6.96 -9.73
N ALA A 111 24.85 -7.85 -10.63
CA ALA A 111 24.42 -7.44 -11.98
C ALA A 111 23.08 -6.72 -11.94
N ARG A 112 22.16 -7.14 -11.06
CA ARG A 112 20.90 -6.41 -10.81
C ARG A 112 21.19 -5.06 -10.18
N PHE A 113 22.06 -4.99 -9.21
CA PHE A 113 22.45 -3.74 -8.57
C PHE A 113 23.05 -2.74 -9.56
N ALA A 114 24.02 -3.18 -10.38
CA ALA A 114 24.61 -2.34 -11.41
C ALA A 114 23.58 -1.80 -12.40
N ARG A 115 22.61 -2.64 -12.80
CA ARG A 115 21.54 -2.23 -13.70
C ARG A 115 20.58 -1.24 -13.02
N PHE A 116 20.25 -1.47 -11.75
CA PHE A 116 19.50 -0.51 -10.93
C PHE A 116 20.17 0.86 -10.90
N LEU A 117 21.48 0.92 -10.60
CA LEU A 117 22.24 2.17 -10.57
C LEU A 117 22.20 2.90 -11.93
N LYS A 118 22.40 2.17 -13.01
CA LYS A 118 22.32 2.73 -14.37
C LYS A 118 20.95 3.36 -14.62
N ILE A 119 19.86 2.62 -14.35
CA ILE A 119 18.50 3.09 -14.55
C ILE A 119 18.20 4.33 -13.72
N VAL A 120 18.56 4.34 -12.42
CA VAL A 120 18.31 5.48 -11.52
C VAL A 120 19.05 6.73 -11.98
N ARG A 121 20.28 6.59 -12.46
CA ARG A 121 21.08 7.72 -12.98
C ARG A 121 20.56 8.26 -14.31
N GLU A 122 20.02 7.42 -15.16
CA GLU A 122 19.55 7.78 -16.49
C GLU A 122 18.10 8.29 -16.53
N ALA A 123 17.26 7.98 -15.55
CA ALA A 123 15.90 8.49 -15.44
C ALA A 123 15.89 9.99 -15.10
N ASN A 124 14.77 10.69 -15.32
CA ASN A 124 14.61 12.07 -14.89
C ASN A 124 14.52 12.21 -13.36
N GLY A 125 14.03 11.20 -12.67
CA GLY A 125 13.89 11.18 -11.22
C GLY A 125 13.43 9.84 -10.69
N GLY A 126 13.06 9.80 -9.39
CA GLY A 126 12.51 8.62 -8.74
C GLY A 126 11.36 8.96 -7.79
N ILE A 127 10.41 8.06 -7.69
CA ILE A 127 9.33 8.09 -6.70
C ILE A 127 9.51 6.90 -5.77
N ALA A 128 9.46 7.17 -4.48
CA ALA A 128 9.49 6.16 -3.43
C ALA A 128 8.18 6.17 -2.65
N THR A 129 7.63 4.99 -2.38
CA THR A 129 6.37 4.82 -1.63
C THR A 129 6.58 4.74 -0.11
N THR A 130 7.84 4.76 0.34
CA THR A 130 8.23 4.82 1.75
C THR A 130 9.39 5.80 1.92
N PRO A 131 9.51 6.47 3.10
CA PRO A 131 10.65 7.35 3.37
C PRO A 131 12.00 6.63 3.24
N GLU A 132 12.09 5.39 3.74
CA GLU A 132 13.32 4.59 3.69
C GLU A 132 13.75 4.27 2.26
N ALA A 133 12.77 4.01 1.37
CA ALA A 133 13.07 3.83 -0.05
C ALA A 133 13.51 5.14 -0.70
N ALA A 134 12.95 6.29 -0.29
CA ALA A 134 13.39 7.59 -0.78
C ALA A 134 14.84 7.88 -0.35
N ASP A 135 15.17 7.64 0.92
CA ASP A 135 16.53 7.81 1.43
C ASP A 135 17.51 6.89 0.71
N PHE A 136 17.10 5.63 0.46
CA PHE A 136 17.91 4.70 -0.31
C PHE A 136 18.19 5.19 -1.74
N PHE A 137 17.20 5.74 -2.46
CA PHE A 137 17.41 6.32 -3.78
C PHE A 137 18.37 7.53 -3.73
N ARG A 138 18.28 8.37 -2.69
CA ARG A 138 19.15 9.56 -2.49
C ARG A 138 20.62 9.21 -2.32
N LEU A 139 20.95 7.98 -1.88
CA LEU A 139 22.35 7.51 -1.85
C LEU A 139 22.99 7.45 -3.24
N PHE A 140 22.22 7.41 -4.31
CA PHE A 140 22.70 7.24 -5.68
C PHE A 140 22.35 8.40 -6.61
N ARG A 141 21.52 9.34 -6.13
CA ARG A 141 21.08 10.49 -6.88
C ARG A 141 20.67 11.62 -5.94
N ASP A 142 21.35 12.75 -6.03
CA ASP A 142 21.17 13.89 -5.12
C ASP A 142 19.83 14.61 -5.31
N ASN A 143 19.32 14.67 -6.56
CA ASN A 143 18.14 15.46 -6.92
C ASN A 143 17.07 14.62 -7.62
N GLY A 144 15.82 15.09 -7.57
CA GLY A 144 14.69 14.48 -8.29
C GLY A 144 14.21 13.16 -7.67
N ILE A 145 14.29 13.02 -6.32
CA ILE A 145 13.71 11.90 -5.58
C ILE A 145 12.59 12.42 -4.69
N GLU A 146 11.39 11.91 -4.91
CA GLU A 146 10.19 12.27 -4.16
C GLU A 146 9.69 11.10 -3.32
N PHE A 147 9.38 11.37 -2.07
CA PHE A 147 8.55 10.48 -1.26
C PHE A 147 7.09 10.79 -1.53
N ALA A 148 6.43 9.93 -2.27
CA ALA A 148 4.99 10.01 -2.54
C ALA A 148 4.32 8.75 -1.96
N PRO A 149 3.63 8.85 -0.82
CA PRO A 149 2.89 7.71 -0.25
C PRO A 149 1.80 7.25 -1.22
N THR A 150 1.45 5.97 -1.18
CA THR A 150 0.37 5.43 -2.01
C THR A 150 -0.93 6.20 -1.73
N PRO A 151 -1.56 6.83 -2.73
CA PRO A 151 -2.82 7.53 -2.52
C PRO A 151 -4.00 6.57 -2.42
N TYR A 152 -5.08 7.00 -1.74
CA TYR A 152 -6.30 6.23 -1.55
C TYR A 152 -7.54 7.06 -1.89
N PRO A 153 -8.61 6.45 -2.43
CA PRO A 153 -9.87 7.14 -2.74
C PRO A 153 -10.72 7.36 -1.48
N VAL A 154 -10.16 8.01 -0.46
CA VAL A 154 -10.80 8.20 0.85
C VAL A 154 -11.99 9.17 0.82
N GLU A 155 -12.12 9.95 -0.24
CA GLU A 155 -13.22 10.88 -0.48
C GLU A 155 -14.34 10.26 -1.33
N ASP A 156 -14.14 9.06 -1.86
CA ASP A 156 -15.12 8.37 -2.70
C ASP A 156 -16.16 7.64 -1.83
N GLU A 157 -17.43 8.06 -1.94
CA GLU A 157 -18.56 7.50 -1.18
C GLU A 157 -18.76 6.00 -1.42
N ASN A 158 -18.29 5.44 -2.52
CA ASN A 158 -18.38 4.01 -2.79
C ASN A 158 -17.60 3.14 -1.78
N TRP A 159 -16.69 3.75 -1.01
CA TRP A 159 -15.92 3.12 0.07
C TRP A 159 -16.43 3.50 1.47
N ASN A 160 -17.66 3.99 1.55
CA ASN A 160 -18.25 4.40 2.82
C ASN A 160 -19.00 3.23 3.47
N TRP A 161 -18.37 2.57 4.45
CA TRP A 161 -19.03 1.55 5.27
C TRP A 161 -19.51 2.11 6.59
N ALA A 162 -20.70 1.65 7.03
CA ALA A 162 -21.21 1.96 8.36
C ALA A 162 -20.25 1.55 9.47
N MET A 163 -20.16 2.34 10.52
CA MET A 163 -19.28 2.08 11.67
C MET A 163 -19.99 1.35 12.80
N GLU A 164 -21.29 1.19 12.71
CA GLU A 164 -22.15 0.54 13.70
C GLU A 164 -22.04 -0.98 13.63
N ASN A 165 -22.34 -1.64 14.75
CA ASN A 165 -22.44 -3.10 14.86
C ASN A 165 -21.18 -3.89 14.46
N ARG A 166 -20.01 -3.29 14.57
CA ARG A 166 -18.75 -3.98 14.29
C ARG A 166 -18.36 -4.90 15.44
N SER A 167 -17.78 -6.06 15.10
CA SER A 167 -17.30 -7.02 16.08
C SER A 167 -16.03 -7.70 15.62
N GLY A 168 -15.16 -8.04 16.55
CA GLY A 168 -13.99 -8.88 16.28
C GLY A 168 -12.76 -8.13 15.81
N ILE A 169 -11.75 -8.92 15.55
CA ILE A 169 -10.40 -8.53 15.19
C ILE A 169 -10.08 -9.11 13.80
N PHE A 170 -9.68 -8.27 12.87
CA PHE A 170 -9.15 -8.69 11.58
C PHE A 170 -7.62 -8.74 11.64
N VAL A 171 -7.01 -9.87 11.29
CA VAL A 171 -5.53 -9.98 11.20
C VAL A 171 -5.08 -9.49 9.84
N GLY A 172 -4.34 -8.37 9.82
CA GLY A 172 -3.98 -7.66 8.59
C GLY A 172 -2.95 -8.38 7.73
N THR A 173 -2.01 -9.12 8.34
CA THR A 173 -0.98 -9.87 7.61
C THR A 173 -1.40 -11.32 7.36
N ARG A 174 -0.71 -12.00 6.41
CA ARG A 174 -1.00 -13.38 6.01
C ARG A 174 0.24 -14.17 5.57
N GLU A 175 1.42 -13.59 5.69
CA GLU A 175 2.65 -14.16 5.13
C GLU A 175 3.53 -14.74 6.23
N PHE A 176 3.37 -16.04 6.51
CA PHE A 176 4.20 -16.76 7.49
C PHE A 176 5.67 -16.85 7.09
N ALA A 177 5.95 -16.89 5.78
CA ALA A 177 7.30 -17.07 5.26
C ALA A 177 8.13 -15.78 5.22
N VAL A 178 7.55 -14.63 5.58
CA VAL A 178 8.24 -13.33 5.61
C VAL A 178 8.46 -12.94 7.06
N PRO A 179 9.69 -13.08 7.60
CA PRO A 179 9.94 -12.87 9.03
C PRO A 179 9.52 -11.50 9.53
N SER A 180 9.79 -10.44 8.77
CA SER A 180 9.47 -9.06 9.14
C SER A 180 7.95 -8.77 9.22
N ARG A 181 7.11 -9.63 8.64
CA ARG A 181 5.65 -9.55 8.77
C ARG A 181 5.14 -9.96 10.15
N ASN A 182 5.94 -10.69 10.92
CA ASN A 182 5.61 -11.17 12.28
C ASN A 182 4.20 -11.80 12.39
N HIS A 183 3.76 -12.47 11.31
CA HIS A 183 2.37 -12.96 11.24
C HIS A 183 2.05 -13.97 12.34
N LEU A 184 2.99 -14.85 12.68
CA LEU A 184 2.81 -15.80 13.78
C LEU A 184 2.64 -15.11 15.13
N ALA A 185 3.51 -14.10 15.41
CA ALA A 185 3.41 -13.30 16.64
C ALA A 185 2.06 -12.56 16.71
N ALA A 186 1.61 -11.99 15.58
CA ALA A 186 0.30 -11.35 15.49
C ALA A 186 -0.84 -12.33 15.81
N LEU A 187 -0.80 -13.58 15.31
CA LEU A 187 -1.80 -14.61 15.63
C LEU A 187 -1.80 -14.96 17.11
N VAL A 188 -0.63 -15.12 17.74
CA VAL A 188 -0.50 -15.39 19.19
C VAL A 188 -1.08 -14.23 19.99
N ALA A 189 -0.75 -12.99 19.64
CA ALA A 189 -1.28 -11.80 20.30
C ALA A 189 -2.81 -11.71 20.18
N VAL A 190 -3.34 -11.93 18.98
CA VAL A 190 -4.79 -11.89 18.73
C VAL A 190 -5.52 -13.02 19.44
N LYS A 191 -4.90 -14.22 19.58
CA LYS A 191 -5.45 -15.30 20.39
C LYS A 191 -5.67 -14.86 21.85
N ARG A 192 -4.66 -14.23 22.46
CA ARG A 192 -4.77 -13.68 23.83
C ARG A 192 -5.85 -12.61 23.91
N LEU A 193 -5.88 -11.67 22.97
CA LEU A 193 -6.91 -10.62 22.91
C LEU A 193 -8.32 -11.24 22.83
N SER A 194 -8.51 -12.24 21.94
CA SER A 194 -9.78 -12.95 21.80
C SER A 194 -10.20 -13.69 23.07
N ASP A 195 -9.27 -14.30 23.78
CA ASP A 195 -9.56 -15.01 25.03
C ASP A 195 -10.03 -14.04 26.14
N VAL A 196 -9.45 -12.85 26.20
CA VAL A 196 -9.81 -11.83 27.22
C VAL A 196 -11.10 -11.11 26.83
N THR A 197 -11.18 -10.59 25.58
CA THR A 197 -12.27 -9.72 25.15
C THR A 197 -13.49 -10.47 24.63
N LYS A 198 -13.37 -11.80 24.35
CA LYS A 198 -14.36 -12.67 23.72
C LYS A 198 -14.68 -12.28 22.25
N GLU A 199 -13.92 -11.38 21.67
CA GLU A 199 -14.09 -10.97 20.28
C GLU A 199 -13.69 -12.08 19.31
N PRO A 200 -14.48 -12.30 18.23
CA PRO A 200 -14.11 -13.23 17.18
C PRO A 200 -12.90 -12.73 16.39
N VAL A 201 -12.18 -13.66 15.78
CA VAL A 201 -11.02 -13.37 14.96
C VAL A 201 -11.26 -13.77 13.51
N THR A 202 -10.83 -12.94 12.57
CA THR A 202 -10.83 -13.26 11.14
C THR A 202 -9.43 -13.17 10.58
N VAL A 203 -9.02 -14.20 9.83
CA VAL A 203 -7.71 -14.27 9.15
C VAL A 203 -7.87 -14.73 7.72
N PHE A 204 -6.92 -14.33 6.87
CA PHE A 204 -6.77 -14.89 5.53
C PHE A 204 -5.63 -15.91 5.50
N ASN A 205 -5.91 -17.10 4.94
CA ASN A 205 -4.91 -18.13 4.68
C ASN A 205 -5.14 -18.75 3.30
N PHE A 206 -4.38 -18.30 2.31
CA PHE A 206 -4.59 -18.72 0.92
C PHE A 206 -3.91 -20.04 0.57
N GLY A 207 -4.43 -21.14 1.14
CA GLY A 207 -4.19 -22.46 0.58
C GLY A 207 -2.92 -23.18 1.00
N ARG A 208 -2.31 -22.83 2.12
CA ARG A 208 -1.20 -23.58 2.69
C ARG A 208 -1.69 -24.47 3.83
N ARG A 209 -1.73 -25.80 3.61
CA ARG A 209 -2.21 -26.78 4.60
C ARG A 209 -1.45 -26.71 5.93
N ARG A 210 -0.14 -26.45 5.89
CA ARG A 210 0.70 -26.34 7.10
C ARG A 210 0.25 -25.17 7.98
N GLU A 211 0.01 -24.01 7.39
CA GLU A 211 -0.44 -22.82 8.09
C GLU A 211 -1.87 -22.97 8.61
N ALA A 212 -2.76 -23.61 7.84
CA ALA A 212 -4.11 -23.93 8.30
C ALA A 212 -4.08 -24.85 9.53
N LYS A 213 -3.21 -25.88 9.53
CA LYS A 213 -3.01 -26.74 10.69
C LYS A 213 -2.50 -25.95 11.89
N LEU A 214 -1.50 -25.08 11.70
CA LEU A 214 -0.97 -24.23 12.77
C LEU A 214 -2.08 -23.36 13.39
N ILE A 215 -2.90 -22.70 12.59
CA ILE A 215 -4.02 -21.89 13.06
C ILE A 215 -5.02 -22.76 13.88
N SER A 216 -5.32 -23.98 13.41
CA SER A 216 -6.24 -24.88 14.12
C SER A 216 -5.70 -25.32 15.48
N GLU A 217 -4.39 -25.60 15.59
CA GLU A 217 -3.69 -26.00 16.80
C GLU A 217 -3.63 -24.88 17.86
N MET A 218 -3.77 -23.61 17.46
CA MET A 218 -3.77 -22.47 18.39
C MET A 218 -5.01 -22.43 19.30
N GLY A 219 -6.05 -23.22 19.04
CA GLY A 219 -7.21 -23.34 19.90
C GLY A 219 -8.03 -22.06 20.05
N PHE A 220 -8.24 -21.30 18.97
CA PHE A 220 -9.15 -20.16 18.99
C PHE A 220 -10.59 -20.59 19.29
N ARG A 221 -11.28 -19.88 20.16
CA ARG A 221 -12.70 -20.15 20.47
C ARG A 221 -13.63 -19.78 19.33
N LYS A 222 -13.35 -18.64 18.65
CA LYS A 222 -14.12 -18.13 17.52
C LYS A 222 -13.18 -17.57 16.48
N ILE A 223 -12.86 -18.34 15.46
CA ILE A 223 -12.04 -17.90 14.32
C ILE A 223 -12.76 -18.19 13.01
N ARG A 224 -12.67 -17.24 12.10
CA ARG A 224 -13.02 -17.41 10.69
C ARG A 224 -11.75 -17.35 9.86
N VAL A 225 -11.52 -18.39 9.07
CA VAL A 225 -10.39 -18.47 8.15
C VAL A 225 -10.92 -18.38 6.73
N HIS A 226 -10.49 -17.35 6.00
CA HIS A 226 -10.77 -17.20 4.57
C HIS A 226 -9.65 -17.84 3.77
N GLU A 227 -9.95 -18.90 3.03
CA GLU A 227 -8.99 -19.65 2.22
C GLU A 227 -9.05 -19.24 0.74
N LYS A 228 -10.09 -18.51 0.33
CA LYS A 228 -10.31 -18.06 -1.05
C LYS A 228 -10.08 -16.56 -1.17
N ARG A 229 -9.48 -16.16 -2.30
CA ARG A 229 -9.37 -14.75 -2.65
C ARG A 229 -10.76 -14.16 -2.91
N MET A 230 -10.95 -12.93 -2.46
CA MET A 230 -12.13 -12.12 -2.73
C MET A 230 -11.77 -11.03 -3.74
N ASN A 231 -12.77 -10.49 -4.45
CA ASN A 231 -12.57 -9.21 -5.11
C ASN A 231 -12.36 -8.11 -4.03
N TYR A 232 -11.75 -7.01 -4.44
CA TYR A 232 -11.29 -6.01 -3.47
C TYR A 232 -12.43 -5.37 -2.66
N ARG A 233 -13.58 -5.13 -3.30
CA ARG A 233 -14.75 -4.57 -2.61
C ARG A 233 -15.31 -5.54 -1.56
N ALA A 234 -15.45 -6.82 -1.89
CA ALA A 234 -15.89 -7.84 -0.93
C ALA A 234 -14.89 -8.01 0.22
N TYR A 235 -13.59 -7.94 -0.07
CA TYR A 235 -12.54 -7.94 0.93
C TYR A 235 -12.67 -6.75 1.90
N LEU A 236 -12.82 -5.53 1.38
CA LEU A 236 -13.01 -4.35 2.23
C LEU A 236 -14.32 -4.40 3.03
N GLY A 237 -15.39 -4.94 2.46
CA GLY A 237 -16.64 -5.20 3.18
C GLY A 237 -16.45 -6.19 4.35
N GLU A 238 -15.57 -7.20 4.19
CA GLU A 238 -15.22 -8.09 5.30
C GLU A 238 -14.38 -7.35 6.35
N VAL A 239 -13.36 -6.59 5.94
CA VAL A 239 -12.55 -5.76 6.86
C VAL A 239 -13.44 -4.81 7.67
N ALA A 240 -14.41 -4.15 7.03
CA ALA A 240 -15.30 -3.17 7.63
C ALA A 240 -16.23 -3.74 8.72
N ARG A 241 -16.40 -5.06 8.80
CA ARG A 241 -17.19 -5.71 9.88
C ARG A 241 -16.46 -5.74 11.22
N HIS A 242 -15.15 -5.49 11.22
CA HIS A 242 -14.30 -5.67 12.40
C HIS A 242 -14.08 -4.34 13.15
N LYS A 243 -13.96 -4.44 14.47
CA LYS A 243 -13.66 -3.31 15.34
C LYS A 243 -12.29 -2.73 15.06
N ILE A 244 -11.29 -3.60 14.88
CA ILE A 244 -9.91 -3.23 14.59
C ILE A 244 -9.29 -4.18 13.55
N ILE A 245 -8.28 -3.66 12.85
CA ILE A 245 -7.31 -4.46 12.12
C ILE A 245 -6.04 -4.51 12.96
N PHE A 246 -5.52 -5.70 13.22
CA PHE A 246 -4.32 -5.90 14.03
C PHE A 246 -3.19 -6.53 13.21
N GLN A 247 -1.99 -6.01 13.35
CA GLN A 247 -0.79 -6.55 12.74
C GLN A 247 0.47 -6.19 13.54
N LEU A 248 1.53 -6.99 13.38
CA LEU A 248 2.85 -6.71 13.98
C LEU A 248 3.93 -6.58 12.89
N ASP A 249 3.56 -6.12 11.71
CA ASP A 249 4.47 -5.94 10.57
C ASP A 249 5.55 -4.90 10.87
N ARG A 250 6.82 -5.28 10.65
CA ARG A 250 8.02 -4.45 10.82
C ARG A 250 8.78 -4.30 9.50
N SER A 251 8.07 -4.43 8.37
CA SER A 251 8.69 -4.48 7.04
C SER A 251 8.95 -3.11 6.43
N ARG A 252 8.48 -2.01 7.04
CA ARG A 252 8.56 -0.65 6.49
C ARG A 252 8.09 -0.58 5.04
N VAL A 253 6.94 -1.16 4.79
CA VAL A 253 6.28 -1.22 3.48
C VAL A 253 5.40 0.01 3.26
N PRO A 254 4.80 0.19 2.06
CA PRO A 254 3.85 1.28 1.83
C PRO A 254 2.67 1.33 2.81
N GLY A 255 2.23 0.18 3.35
CA GLY A 255 1.17 0.13 4.36
C GLY A 255 -0.22 -0.13 3.78
N GLN A 256 -0.35 -1.09 2.85
CA GLN A 256 -1.65 -1.40 2.25
C GLN A 256 -2.71 -1.78 3.28
N VAL A 257 -2.34 -2.50 4.35
CA VAL A 257 -3.27 -2.91 5.42
C VAL A 257 -3.90 -1.69 6.11
N ALA A 258 -3.10 -0.65 6.37
CA ALA A 258 -3.62 0.61 6.94
C ALA A 258 -4.45 1.39 5.92
N GLY A 259 -4.07 1.36 4.64
CA GLY A 259 -4.89 1.94 3.57
C GLY A 259 -6.25 1.25 3.44
N ASP A 260 -6.29 -0.07 3.54
CA ASP A 260 -7.53 -0.84 3.58
C ASP A 260 -8.38 -0.48 4.82
N ALA A 261 -7.72 -0.25 5.97
CA ALA A 261 -8.38 0.24 7.19
C ALA A 261 -9.03 1.61 7.00
N LEU A 262 -8.33 2.55 6.33
CA LEU A 262 -8.88 3.87 6.00
C LEU A 262 -10.15 3.75 5.16
N LEU A 263 -10.11 2.98 4.07
CA LEU A 263 -11.26 2.78 3.20
C LEU A 263 -12.41 2.07 3.92
N ALA A 264 -12.10 1.13 4.81
CA ALA A 264 -13.08 0.45 5.64
C ALA A 264 -13.56 1.28 6.85
N ARG A 265 -13.03 2.48 7.08
CA ARG A 265 -13.25 3.30 8.28
C ARG A 265 -13.01 2.52 9.57
N SER A 266 -12.00 1.68 9.60
CA SER A 266 -11.58 0.87 10.74
C SER A 266 -10.27 1.40 11.31
N VAL A 267 -9.93 1.03 12.55
CA VAL A 267 -8.64 1.41 13.14
C VAL A 267 -7.62 0.32 12.85
N CYS A 268 -6.47 0.71 12.29
CA CYS A 268 -5.30 -0.15 12.18
C CYS A 268 -4.46 -0.03 13.45
N VAL A 269 -4.17 -1.15 14.10
CA VAL A 269 -3.27 -1.23 15.26
C VAL A 269 -2.03 -2.03 14.87
N GLY A 270 -0.86 -1.42 15.07
CA GLY A 270 0.42 -2.02 14.68
C GLY A 270 0.79 -1.74 13.22
N GLY A 271 1.88 -2.36 12.78
CA GLY A 271 2.54 -2.05 11.51
C GLY A 271 3.40 -0.78 11.59
N ASP A 272 4.48 -0.77 10.81
CA ASP A 272 5.41 0.37 10.72
C ASP A 272 5.55 0.92 9.30
N GLY A 273 4.59 0.64 8.45
CA GLY A 273 4.55 1.11 7.08
C GLY A 273 4.29 2.63 6.96
N ALA A 274 4.42 3.16 5.76
CA ALA A 274 4.27 4.60 5.53
C ALA A 274 2.86 5.09 5.88
N ILE A 275 1.82 4.36 5.47
CA ILE A 275 0.43 4.75 5.74
C ILE A 275 0.09 4.65 7.21
N GLU A 276 0.56 3.62 7.93
CA GLU A 276 0.41 3.47 9.37
C GLU A 276 0.96 4.69 10.11
N ARG A 277 2.16 5.12 9.77
CA ARG A 277 2.82 6.28 10.39
C ARG A 277 2.13 7.61 10.07
N ILE A 278 1.59 7.76 8.87
CA ILE A 278 0.90 8.98 8.45
C ILE A 278 -0.50 9.07 9.05
N ALA A 279 -1.32 8.03 8.89
CA ALA A 279 -2.75 8.07 9.21
C ALA A 279 -3.09 7.58 10.62
N PHE A 280 -2.30 6.65 11.17
CA PHE A 280 -2.54 6.03 12.48
C PHE A 280 -1.37 6.22 13.46
N PRO A 281 -0.82 7.45 13.66
CA PRO A 281 0.36 7.66 14.49
C PRO A 281 0.17 7.24 15.95
N GLU A 282 -1.08 7.23 16.44
CA GLU A 282 -1.41 6.84 17.82
C GLU A 282 -1.40 5.32 18.02
N THR A 283 -1.55 4.52 16.95
CA THR A 283 -1.70 3.06 17.00
C THR A 283 -0.70 2.31 16.13
N CYS A 284 0.15 3.00 15.35
CA CYS A 284 1.18 2.37 14.53
C CYS A 284 2.28 1.72 15.38
N GLY A 285 2.99 0.76 14.78
CA GLY A 285 4.06 0.01 15.44
C GLY A 285 5.39 0.77 15.56
N GLU A 286 5.55 1.93 14.91
CA GLU A 286 6.78 2.69 15.02
C GLU A 286 7.04 3.09 16.48
N LYS A 287 8.22 2.79 17.01
CA LYS A 287 8.64 3.08 18.39
C LYS A 287 7.77 2.45 19.49
N ARG A 288 6.96 1.44 19.18
CA ARG A 288 6.17 0.68 20.15
C ARG A 288 6.55 -0.78 20.17
N SER A 289 6.57 -1.36 21.36
CA SER A 289 6.71 -2.81 21.57
C SER A 289 5.42 -3.54 21.17
N ASP A 290 5.51 -4.83 20.93
CA ASP A 290 4.35 -5.67 20.65
C ASP A 290 3.39 -5.73 21.86
N ALA A 291 3.91 -5.64 23.09
CA ALA A 291 3.09 -5.56 24.31
C ALA A 291 2.24 -4.29 24.35
N GLU A 292 2.82 -3.13 24.09
CA GLU A 292 2.09 -1.86 24.02
C GLU A 292 1.01 -1.88 22.93
N LEU A 293 1.30 -2.52 21.77
CA LEU A 293 0.30 -2.66 20.71
C LEU A 293 -0.86 -3.57 21.12
N VAL A 294 -0.59 -4.63 21.88
CA VAL A 294 -1.64 -5.50 22.46
C VAL A 294 -2.50 -4.73 23.46
N GLU A 295 -1.92 -3.92 24.34
CA GLU A 295 -2.65 -3.08 25.28
C GLU A 295 -3.54 -2.05 24.57
N ILE A 296 -3.02 -1.38 23.53
CA ILE A 296 -3.79 -0.47 22.68
C ILE A 296 -4.96 -1.21 22.04
N ALA A 297 -4.72 -2.38 21.45
CA ALA A 297 -5.75 -3.19 20.82
C ALA A 297 -6.83 -3.60 21.82
N GLN A 298 -6.46 -4.06 23.02
CA GLN A 298 -7.41 -4.45 24.08
C GLN A 298 -8.29 -3.27 24.48
N ARG A 299 -7.72 -2.10 24.69
CA ARG A 299 -8.43 -0.87 25.03
C ARG A 299 -9.42 -0.49 23.92
N LEU A 300 -8.99 -0.50 22.67
CA LEU A 300 -9.84 -0.15 21.52
C LEU A 300 -10.96 -1.17 21.25
N LEU A 301 -10.80 -2.42 21.61
CA LEU A 301 -11.85 -3.43 21.50
C LEU A 301 -13.01 -3.17 22.47
N THR A 302 -12.73 -2.54 23.63
CA THR A 302 -13.71 -2.26 24.69
C THR A 302 -14.21 -0.82 24.69
N ASN A 303 -13.42 0.14 24.19
CA ASN A 303 -13.76 1.55 24.16
C ASN A 303 -14.19 2.01 22.75
N GLU A 304 -15.48 2.02 22.48
CA GLU A 304 -16.03 2.40 21.19
C GLU A 304 -15.82 3.88 20.85
N SER A 305 -15.97 4.77 21.83
CA SER A 305 -15.83 6.21 21.57
C SER A 305 -14.40 6.57 21.17
N GLU A 306 -13.40 6.01 21.84
CA GLU A 306 -12.00 6.21 21.50
C GLU A 306 -11.68 5.63 20.11
N ARG A 307 -12.18 4.43 19.82
CA ARG A 307 -12.01 3.80 18.51
C ARG A 307 -12.59 4.65 17.38
N ARG A 308 -13.79 5.20 17.56
CA ARG A 308 -14.43 6.10 16.58
C ARG A 308 -13.60 7.38 16.40
N ALA A 309 -13.18 8.00 17.47
CA ALA A 309 -12.37 9.22 17.43
C ALA A 309 -11.04 9.01 16.67
N ILE A 310 -10.35 7.87 16.88
CA ILE A 310 -9.13 7.53 16.14
C ILE A 310 -9.44 7.31 14.64
N ALA A 311 -10.50 6.59 14.29
CA ALA A 311 -10.88 6.36 12.91
C ALA A 311 -11.23 7.66 12.17
N GLU A 312 -11.91 8.60 12.84
CA GLU A 312 -12.22 9.91 12.28
C GLU A 312 -10.97 10.77 12.08
N ARG A 313 -10.06 10.82 13.08
CA ARG A 313 -8.77 11.52 12.93
C ARG A 313 -7.95 10.94 11.77
N ALA A 314 -7.84 9.62 11.69
CA ALA A 314 -7.15 8.93 10.60
C ALA A 314 -7.75 9.29 9.23
N THR A 315 -9.07 9.32 9.12
CA THR A 315 -9.78 9.73 7.90
C THR A 315 -9.47 11.19 7.52
N ASN A 316 -9.45 12.11 8.48
CA ASN A 316 -9.15 13.51 8.23
C ASN A 316 -7.70 13.70 7.77
N ILE A 317 -6.74 13.05 8.42
CA ILE A 317 -5.33 13.05 7.99
C ILE A 317 -5.21 12.46 6.58
N ALA A 318 -5.93 11.37 6.30
CA ALA A 318 -5.88 10.73 4.99
C ALA A 318 -6.48 11.60 3.87
N LYS A 319 -7.56 12.35 4.14
CA LYS A 319 -8.10 13.33 3.19
C LYS A 319 -7.09 14.41 2.83
N GLU A 320 -6.32 14.86 3.80
CA GLU A 320 -5.29 15.89 3.60
C GLU A 320 -4.05 15.35 2.87
N LYS A 321 -3.54 14.17 3.28
CA LYS A 321 -2.20 13.70 2.90
C LYS A 321 -2.18 12.49 1.97
N LEU A 322 -3.25 11.71 1.92
CA LEU A 322 -3.31 10.43 1.24
C LEU A 322 -4.46 10.33 0.23
N SER A 323 -5.27 11.36 0.08
CA SER A 323 -6.37 11.36 -0.89
C SER A 323 -5.85 11.32 -2.32
N PHE A 324 -6.71 10.93 -3.26
CA PHE A 324 -6.38 11.02 -4.69
C PHE A 324 -6.07 12.45 -5.12
N ARG A 325 -6.73 13.44 -4.52
CA ARG A 325 -6.41 14.86 -4.76
C ARG A 325 -4.99 15.20 -4.29
N ALA A 326 -4.64 14.87 -3.05
CA ALA A 326 -3.31 15.13 -2.51
C ALA A 326 -2.21 14.40 -3.31
N GLY A 327 -2.45 13.14 -3.68
CA GLY A 327 -1.52 12.36 -4.50
C GLY A 327 -1.31 12.97 -5.89
N ARG A 328 -2.37 13.42 -6.54
CA ARG A 328 -2.27 14.10 -7.85
C ARG A 328 -1.50 15.41 -7.77
N GLU A 329 -1.79 16.25 -6.77
CA GLU A 329 -1.09 17.51 -6.55
C GLU A 329 0.42 17.29 -6.32
N THR A 330 0.78 16.32 -5.47
CA THR A 330 2.18 15.94 -5.21
C THR A 330 2.88 15.49 -6.49
N LEU A 331 2.25 14.61 -7.27
CA LEU A 331 2.83 14.11 -8.52
C LEU A 331 2.96 15.20 -9.57
N ALA A 332 1.93 16.03 -9.77
CA ALA A 332 1.96 17.13 -10.72
C ALA A 332 3.08 18.11 -10.39
N HIS A 333 3.19 18.52 -9.12
CA HIS A 333 4.26 19.41 -8.66
C HIS A 333 5.66 18.80 -8.88
N PHE A 334 5.84 17.55 -8.49
CA PHE A 334 7.10 16.85 -8.67
C PHE A 334 7.52 16.76 -10.15
N PHE A 335 6.60 16.33 -11.02
CA PHE A 335 6.90 16.25 -12.45
C PHE A 335 7.12 17.62 -13.10
N ALA A 336 6.51 18.68 -12.61
CA ALA A 336 6.75 20.04 -13.09
C ALA A 336 8.17 20.54 -12.72
N ALA A 337 8.69 20.14 -11.56
CA ALA A 337 10.02 20.52 -11.07
C ALA A 337 11.18 19.75 -11.74
N LEU A 338 10.93 18.66 -12.47
CA LEU A 338 11.92 17.91 -13.25
C LEU A 338 12.15 18.54 -14.63
#